data_b26d59ea45cd6c5c0b3a9d661e21370b
#
_entry.id   b26d59ea45cd6c5c0b3a9d661e21370b
#
_cell.length_a   1.000
_cell.length_b   1.000
_cell.length_c   1.000
_cell.angle_alpha   90.00
_cell.angle_beta   90.00
_cell.angle_gamma   90.00
#
_symmetry.space_group_name_H-M   'P 1'
#
loop_
_entity.id
_entity.type
_entity.pdbx_description
1 polymer ?
#
loop_
_entity_poly.entity_id
_entity_poly.type
_entity_poly.pdbx_seq_one_letter_code
_entity_poly.pdbx_strand_id
1 'polypeptide(L)'
;MIKNIFLLFFSIFLLSGCGDGLSTNTTDGSASITKDLLTGTWTAKCSDNITASTSALTELVFYDSGDNLTATTTYYSDLSCVSQSFIFRKKLNNLDLNNNKTTTSQNQIIYKLTASITDISFEPKTEHVSSTFNAVDNITGDTYCGLSGWILGTEKSVAGLTCGSITNNAVSDTHSDIIQMNSEKTFIRLGNITNAASTGYPKTLYTQEYYK
;
A
#
# COMPACT_ATOMS: atom_id res chain seq x y z
N MET A 1 -24.39 -16.26 6.03
CA MET A 1 -24.39 -14.80 5.97
C MET A 1 -23.00 -14.16 6.05
N ILE A 2 -21.96 -14.87 6.43
CA ILE A 2 -20.58 -14.37 6.63
C ILE A 2 -19.79 -14.25 5.31
N LYS A 3 -20.20 -14.96 4.25
CA LYS A 3 -19.50 -15.01 2.96
C LYS A 3 -19.35 -13.66 2.22
N ASN A 4 -20.27 -12.73 2.42
CA ASN A 4 -20.27 -11.47 1.66
C ASN A 4 -19.39 -10.37 2.27
N ILE A 5 -18.99 -10.49 3.52
CA ILE A 5 -18.18 -9.46 4.21
C ILE A 5 -16.70 -9.60 3.84
N PHE A 6 -16.22 -10.83 3.63
CA PHE A 6 -14.81 -11.10 3.36
C PHE A 6 -14.39 -10.79 1.92
N LEU A 7 -15.29 -11.03 0.95
CA LEU A 7 -15.01 -10.68 -0.46
C LEU A 7 -14.99 -9.16 -0.71
N LEU A 8 -15.69 -8.39 0.15
CA LEU A 8 -15.76 -6.93 0.01
C LEU A 8 -14.48 -6.20 0.48
N PHE A 9 -13.73 -6.76 1.43
CA PHE A 9 -12.54 -6.10 1.97
C PHE A 9 -11.34 -6.13 1.03
N PHE A 10 -11.26 -7.07 0.11
CA PHE A 10 -10.11 -7.22 -0.78
C PHE A 10 -10.29 -6.58 -2.16
N SER A 11 -11.53 -6.22 -2.54
CA SER A 11 -11.80 -5.51 -3.80
C SER A 11 -11.47 -4.01 -3.76
N ILE A 12 -10.94 -3.51 -2.63
CA ILE A 12 -10.76 -2.09 -2.35
C ILE A 12 -9.59 -1.44 -3.14
N PHE A 13 -8.78 -2.23 -3.82
CA PHE A 13 -7.73 -1.65 -4.67
C PHE A 13 -8.21 -1.14 -6.05
N LEU A 14 -9.53 -1.21 -6.32
CA LEU A 14 -10.13 -0.66 -7.55
C LEU A 14 -11.00 0.57 -7.23
N LEU A 15 -10.45 1.59 -6.59
CA LEU A 15 -11.09 2.90 -6.54
C LEU A 15 -10.79 3.67 -7.83
N SER A 16 -11.67 3.52 -8.81
CA SER A 16 -11.87 4.54 -9.83
C SER A 16 -12.56 5.73 -9.17
N GLY A 17 -11.80 6.60 -8.54
CA GLY A 17 -12.27 7.92 -8.14
C GLY A 17 -12.55 8.73 -9.41
N CYS A 18 -13.82 8.87 -9.78
CA CYS A 18 -14.27 9.87 -10.74
C CYS A 18 -14.24 11.23 -10.04
N GLY A 19 -13.11 11.91 -10.08
CA GLY A 19 -12.96 13.31 -9.67
C GLY A 19 -12.82 14.15 -10.91
N ASP A 20 -13.78 15.04 -11.16
CA ASP A 20 -13.78 15.97 -12.27
C ASP A 20 -12.49 16.77 -12.34
N GLY A 21 -11.82 16.65 -13.47
CA GLY A 21 -10.57 17.31 -13.74
C GLY A 21 -10.71 18.82 -13.90
N LEU A 22 -9.94 19.55 -13.13
CA LEU A 22 -9.38 20.80 -13.63
C LEU A 22 -7.96 20.46 -14.09
N SER A 23 -7.83 20.25 -15.41
CA SER A 23 -6.54 20.16 -16.07
C SER A 23 -5.88 21.54 -16.05
N THR A 24 -5.15 21.84 -15.03
CA THR A 24 -4.11 22.84 -15.14
C THR A 24 -2.87 22.12 -15.67
N ASN A 25 -2.51 22.38 -16.92
CA ASN A 25 -1.19 22.08 -17.49
C ASN A 25 -0.12 22.86 -16.72
N THR A 26 0.16 22.47 -15.50
CA THR A 26 1.42 22.80 -14.86
C THR A 26 2.39 21.70 -15.30
N THR A 27 3.40 22.07 -16.08
CA THR A 27 4.65 21.34 -16.19
C THR A 27 5.20 21.22 -14.77
N ASP A 28 4.71 20.25 -14.01
CA ASP A 28 5.24 19.92 -12.70
C ASP A 28 6.66 19.40 -12.93
N GLY A 29 7.62 20.33 -12.82
CA GLY A 29 9.02 20.00 -12.83
C GLY A 29 9.26 19.05 -11.65
N SER A 30 9.31 17.74 -11.91
CA SER A 30 9.61 16.82 -10.83
C SER A 30 10.99 17.12 -10.26
N ALA A 31 11.08 17.26 -8.94
CA ALA A 31 12.35 17.41 -8.26
C ALA A 31 13.23 16.18 -8.48
N SER A 32 14.55 16.37 -8.47
CA SER A 32 15.47 15.23 -8.36
C SER A 32 15.25 14.56 -7.01
N ILE A 33 14.96 13.26 -7.01
CA ILE A 33 14.72 12.49 -5.79
C ILE A 33 16.04 11.87 -5.35
N THR A 34 16.38 12.06 -4.07
CA THR A 34 17.45 11.35 -3.38
C THR A 34 16.87 10.60 -2.19
N LYS A 35 17.57 9.59 -1.69
CA LYS A 35 17.15 8.83 -0.50
C LYS A 35 17.00 9.74 0.73
N ASP A 36 17.90 10.70 0.90
CA ASP A 36 17.85 11.66 2.02
C ASP A 36 16.58 12.51 1.98
N LEU A 37 16.12 12.91 0.79
CA LEU A 37 14.87 13.67 0.64
C LEU A 37 13.66 12.82 1.03
N LEU A 38 13.70 11.51 0.79
CA LEU A 38 12.64 10.59 1.18
C LEU A 38 12.62 10.33 2.68
N THR A 39 13.78 10.37 3.37
CA THR A 39 13.88 10.03 4.79
C THR A 39 12.87 10.81 5.64
N GLY A 40 12.14 10.07 6.48
CA GLY A 40 11.07 10.58 7.34
C GLY A 40 9.73 9.93 7.04
N THR A 41 8.67 10.50 7.61
CA THR A 41 7.31 9.99 7.51
C THR A 41 6.51 10.78 6.47
N TRP A 42 5.84 10.04 5.59
CA TRP A 42 4.96 10.56 4.56
C TRP A 42 3.58 9.95 4.73
N THR A 43 2.56 10.78 4.91
CA THR A 43 1.22 10.31 5.23
C THR A 43 0.23 10.70 4.13
N ALA A 44 -0.56 9.73 3.68
CA ALA A 44 -1.67 9.97 2.78
C ALA A 44 -2.86 10.60 3.53
N LYS A 45 -3.77 11.22 2.79
CA LYS A 45 -5.08 11.56 3.34
C LYS A 45 -5.90 10.30 3.55
N CYS A 46 -6.80 10.33 4.52
CA CYS A 46 -7.81 9.29 4.70
C CYS A 46 -8.57 9.10 3.38
N SER A 47 -8.58 7.87 2.88
CA SER A 47 -9.35 7.50 1.70
C SER A 47 -10.54 6.66 2.12
N ASP A 48 -11.74 7.03 1.69
CA ASP A 48 -12.97 6.34 1.99
C ASP A 48 -13.40 5.38 0.87
N ASN A 49 -14.07 4.31 1.26
CA ASN A 49 -14.81 3.43 0.38
C ASN A 49 -16.29 3.45 0.79
N ILE A 50 -17.04 4.32 0.13
CA ILE A 50 -18.47 4.53 0.43
C ILE A 50 -19.26 3.22 0.30
N THR A 51 -18.97 2.41 -0.70
CA THR A 51 -19.68 1.15 -0.95
C THR A 51 -19.49 0.14 0.18
N ALA A 52 -18.27 0.07 0.74
CA ALA A 52 -17.96 -0.83 1.84
C ALA A 52 -18.17 -0.21 3.22
N SER A 53 -18.47 1.09 3.30
CA SER A 53 -18.53 1.88 4.54
C SER A 53 -17.24 1.77 5.36
N THR A 54 -16.10 1.79 4.69
CA THR A 54 -14.76 1.65 5.29
C THR A 54 -13.84 2.74 4.79
N SER A 55 -12.74 2.95 5.48
CA SER A 55 -11.68 3.85 5.03
C SER A 55 -10.29 3.27 5.29
N ALA A 56 -9.28 3.89 4.71
CA ALA A 56 -7.89 3.52 4.90
C ALA A 56 -6.98 4.75 4.97
N LEU A 57 -5.94 4.65 5.77
CA LEU A 57 -4.86 5.62 5.88
C LEU A 57 -3.53 4.90 5.66
N THR A 58 -2.72 5.39 4.74
CA THR A 58 -1.39 4.83 4.50
C THR A 58 -0.30 5.80 4.94
N GLU A 59 0.66 5.27 5.69
CA GLU A 59 1.86 5.95 6.13
C GLU A 59 3.09 5.22 5.56
N LEU A 60 4.05 5.99 5.05
CA LEU A 60 5.33 5.52 4.54
C LEU A 60 6.43 6.10 5.42
N VAL A 61 7.20 5.24 6.07
CA VAL A 61 8.35 5.66 6.89
C VAL A 61 9.63 5.22 6.23
N PHE A 62 10.39 6.18 5.68
CA PHE A 62 11.74 5.94 5.15
C PHE A 62 12.75 6.24 6.25
N TYR A 63 13.63 5.29 6.54
CA TYR A 63 14.63 5.38 7.60
C TYR A 63 15.99 4.87 7.12
N ASP A 64 17.02 4.96 7.96
CA ASP A 64 18.40 4.62 7.62
C ASP A 64 18.87 5.32 6.33
N SER A 65 18.76 6.65 6.30
CA SER A 65 19.09 7.47 5.12
C SER A 65 18.32 7.08 3.85
N GLY A 66 17.10 6.54 4.02
CA GLY A 66 16.22 6.13 2.93
C GLY A 66 16.53 4.75 2.34
N ASP A 67 17.38 3.96 3.00
CA ASP A 67 17.66 2.57 2.56
C ASP A 67 16.55 1.59 2.90
N ASN A 68 15.73 1.93 3.89
CA ASN A 68 14.63 1.10 4.36
C ASN A 68 13.30 1.85 4.27
N LEU A 69 12.23 1.11 4.03
CA LEU A 69 10.85 1.61 3.98
C LEU A 69 9.91 0.68 4.74
N THR A 70 9.12 1.24 5.65
CA THR A 70 7.91 0.59 6.17
C THR A 70 6.69 1.30 5.62
N ALA A 71 5.87 0.59 4.87
CA ALA A 71 4.56 1.05 4.42
C ALA A 71 3.50 0.43 5.34
N THR A 72 2.76 1.27 6.06
CA THR A 72 1.70 0.87 6.97
C THR A 72 0.37 1.38 6.45
N THR A 73 -0.57 0.48 6.17
CA THR A 73 -1.95 0.84 5.84
C THR A 73 -2.85 0.41 7.00
N THR A 74 -3.46 1.38 7.66
CA THR A 74 -4.48 1.16 8.68
C THR A 74 -5.85 1.19 8.02
N TYR A 75 -6.61 0.12 8.19
CA TYR A 75 -7.98 0.01 7.72
C TYR A 75 -8.95 0.30 8.87
N TYR A 76 -10.04 0.99 8.54
CA TYR A 76 -11.05 1.45 9.50
C TYR A 76 -12.41 0.90 9.12
N SER A 77 -13.25 0.68 10.12
CA SER A 77 -14.65 0.26 9.97
C SER A 77 -15.63 1.42 9.81
N ASP A 78 -15.12 2.62 9.59
CA ASP A 78 -15.89 3.84 9.33
C ASP A 78 -15.28 4.62 8.15
N LEU A 79 -15.94 5.70 7.70
CA LEU A 79 -15.50 6.54 6.58
C LEU A 79 -14.55 7.68 6.98
N SER A 80 -14.20 7.80 8.26
CA SER A 80 -13.49 8.96 8.82
C SER A 80 -12.10 8.65 9.35
N CYS A 81 -11.59 7.43 9.15
CA CYS A 81 -10.32 6.94 9.68
C CYS A 81 -10.21 7.06 11.21
N VAL A 82 -11.28 6.71 11.94
CA VAL A 82 -11.32 6.79 13.41
C VAL A 82 -11.30 5.41 14.06
N SER A 83 -12.17 4.49 13.63
CA SER A 83 -12.35 3.18 14.24
C SER A 83 -11.48 2.14 13.55
N GLN A 84 -10.25 1.93 14.05
CA GLN A 84 -9.31 0.97 13.46
C GLN A 84 -9.89 -0.45 13.46
N SER A 85 -9.74 -1.14 12.35
CA SER A 85 -10.15 -2.52 12.13
C SER A 85 -8.95 -3.48 12.15
N PHE A 86 -8.00 -3.25 11.25
CA PHE A 86 -6.73 -3.97 11.20
C PHE A 86 -5.64 -3.13 10.54
N ILE A 87 -4.39 -3.53 10.71
CA ILE A 87 -3.22 -2.92 10.07
C ILE A 87 -2.56 -3.93 9.14
N PHE A 88 -2.21 -3.46 7.96
CA PHE A 88 -1.33 -4.15 7.02
C PHE A 88 0.01 -3.42 6.99
N ARG A 89 1.12 -4.15 7.12
CA ARG A 89 2.48 -3.60 6.99
C ARG A 89 3.27 -4.34 5.93
N LYS A 90 4.06 -3.58 5.19
CA LYS A 90 5.07 -4.08 4.27
C LYS A 90 6.40 -3.43 4.61
N LYS A 91 7.40 -4.24 4.93
CA LYS A 91 8.75 -3.79 5.26
C LYS A 91 9.70 -4.12 4.13
N LEU A 92 10.46 -3.14 3.70
CA LEU A 92 11.40 -3.21 2.59
C LEU A 92 12.77 -2.74 3.04
N ASN A 93 13.84 -3.35 2.49
CA ASN A 93 15.21 -2.89 2.66
C ASN A 93 15.96 -2.82 1.33
N ASN A 94 17.19 -2.34 1.38
CA ASN A 94 18.06 -2.18 0.20
C ASN A 94 17.36 -1.37 -0.91
N LEU A 95 16.71 -0.27 -0.51
CA LEU A 95 16.01 0.59 -1.44
C LEU A 95 17.00 1.16 -2.46
N ASP A 96 16.77 0.92 -3.73
CA ASP A 96 17.52 1.52 -4.83
C ASP A 96 16.62 2.43 -5.65
N LEU A 97 17.04 3.69 -5.77
CA LEU A 97 16.45 4.67 -6.66
C LEU A 97 17.26 4.66 -7.95
N ASN A 98 16.73 4.05 -8.97
CA ASN A 98 17.32 4.18 -10.29
C ASN A 98 17.24 5.64 -10.71
N ASN A 99 18.40 6.33 -10.68
CA ASN A 99 18.53 7.75 -11.00
C ASN A 99 18.16 8.09 -12.45
N ASN A 100 17.89 7.10 -13.30
CA ASN A 100 17.39 7.34 -14.64
C ASN A 100 15.94 7.78 -14.59
N LYS A 101 15.72 9.06 -14.84
CA LYS A 101 14.40 9.61 -15.09
C LYS A 101 13.78 8.85 -16.26
N THR A 102 12.54 8.44 -16.08
CA THR A 102 11.72 7.88 -17.16
C THR A 102 10.38 8.61 -17.19
N THR A 103 9.60 8.34 -18.22
CA THR A 103 8.30 9.00 -18.39
C THR A 103 7.21 7.94 -18.34
N THR A 104 6.14 8.20 -17.60
CA THR A 104 4.94 7.38 -17.61
C THR A 104 4.22 7.49 -18.95
N SER A 105 3.22 6.63 -19.18
CA SER A 105 2.30 6.75 -20.32
C SER A 105 1.53 8.08 -20.37
N GLN A 106 1.51 8.81 -19.24
CA GLN A 106 0.88 10.13 -19.10
C GLN A 106 1.89 11.30 -19.19
N ASN A 107 3.10 11.03 -19.68
CA ASN A 107 4.19 12.01 -19.81
C ASN A 107 4.69 12.61 -18.48
N GLN A 108 4.49 11.92 -17.36
CA GLN A 108 4.98 12.35 -16.05
C GLN A 108 6.40 11.84 -15.83
N ILE A 109 7.29 12.70 -15.35
CA ILE A 109 8.66 12.32 -14.99
C ILE A 109 8.63 11.57 -13.67
N ILE A 110 9.20 10.37 -13.66
CA ILE A 110 9.23 9.46 -12.52
C ILE A 110 10.62 8.88 -12.31
N TYR A 111 10.85 8.32 -11.15
CA TYR A 111 12.02 7.51 -10.80
C TYR A 111 11.58 6.06 -10.56
N LYS A 112 12.33 5.12 -11.06
CA LYS A 112 12.16 3.71 -10.73
C LYS A 112 12.75 3.44 -9.35
N LEU A 113 12.05 2.63 -8.58
CA LEU A 113 12.44 2.21 -7.24
C LEU A 113 12.42 0.68 -7.18
N THR A 114 13.47 0.09 -6.64
CA THR A 114 13.49 -1.34 -6.28
C THR A 114 13.89 -1.51 -4.83
N ALA A 115 13.40 -2.57 -4.21
CA ALA A 115 13.76 -2.94 -2.85
C ALA A 115 13.55 -4.43 -2.62
N SER A 116 14.13 -5.00 -1.58
CA SER A 116 13.86 -6.37 -1.15
C SER A 116 12.79 -6.37 -0.05
N ILE A 117 11.83 -7.28 -0.14
CA ILE A 117 10.81 -7.47 0.89
C ILE A 117 11.44 -8.18 2.08
N THR A 118 11.32 -7.59 3.27
CA THR A 118 11.79 -8.20 4.52
C THR A 118 10.66 -8.80 5.34
N ASP A 119 9.44 -8.23 5.23
CA ASP A 119 8.25 -8.76 5.89
C ASP A 119 6.98 -8.19 5.26
N ILE A 120 5.91 -8.97 5.33
CA ILE A 120 4.53 -8.54 5.10
C ILE A 120 3.71 -9.09 6.26
N SER A 121 2.94 -8.25 6.93
CA SER A 121 2.23 -8.64 8.14
C SER A 121 0.84 -8.02 8.26
N PHE A 122 -0.01 -8.69 9.05
CA PHE A 122 -1.30 -8.18 9.50
C PHE A 122 -1.35 -8.11 11.03
N GLU A 123 -2.09 -7.13 11.54
CA GLU A 123 -2.36 -6.95 12.97
C GLU A 123 -3.85 -6.63 13.16
N PRO A 124 -4.65 -7.53 13.77
CA PRO A 124 -6.05 -7.26 14.11
C PRO A 124 -6.14 -6.14 15.17
N LYS A 125 -7.03 -5.16 14.99
CA LYS A 125 -7.27 -4.06 15.93
C LYS A 125 -8.61 -4.17 16.65
N THR A 126 -9.43 -5.17 16.33
CA THR A 126 -10.69 -5.47 17.01
C THR A 126 -10.83 -6.96 17.28
N GLU A 127 -11.58 -7.32 18.32
CA GLU A 127 -11.93 -8.71 18.63
C GLU A 127 -12.69 -9.36 17.46
N HIS A 128 -13.53 -8.59 16.79
CA HIS A 128 -14.26 -9.07 15.61
C HIS A 128 -13.31 -9.52 14.50
N VAL A 129 -12.30 -8.72 14.18
CA VAL A 129 -11.31 -9.06 13.14
C VAL A 129 -10.45 -10.25 13.58
N SER A 130 -10.00 -10.27 14.83
CA SER A 130 -9.22 -11.39 15.39
C SER A 130 -10.02 -12.71 15.31
N SER A 131 -11.28 -12.70 15.71
CA SER A 131 -12.17 -13.85 15.62
C SER A 131 -12.43 -14.28 14.17
N THR A 132 -12.61 -13.31 13.27
CA THR A 132 -12.81 -13.57 11.84
C THR A 132 -11.58 -14.23 11.20
N PHE A 133 -10.38 -13.76 11.54
CA PHE A 133 -9.13 -14.35 11.04
C PHE A 133 -8.88 -15.76 11.58
N ASN A 134 -9.39 -16.09 12.77
CA ASN A 134 -9.34 -17.44 13.36
C ASN A 134 -10.47 -18.36 12.87
N ALA A 135 -11.50 -17.81 12.24
CA ALA A 135 -12.61 -18.61 11.74
C ALA A 135 -12.16 -19.47 10.56
N VAL A 136 -12.52 -20.76 10.59
CA VAL A 136 -12.26 -21.68 9.49
C VAL A 136 -13.24 -21.40 8.36
N ASP A 137 -12.73 -21.20 7.15
CA ASP A 137 -13.56 -21.10 5.95
C ASP A 137 -14.16 -22.48 5.63
N ASN A 138 -15.48 -22.54 5.49
CA ASN A 138 -16.19 -23.81 5.26
C ASN A 138 -15.94 -24.42 3.87
N ILE A 139 -15.26 -23.70 2.97
CA ILE A 139 -14.96 -24.17 1.61
C ILE A 139 -13.54 -24.71 1.54
N THR A 140 -12.57 -23.94 2.07
CA THR A 140 -11.15 -24.30 2.02
C THR A 140 -10.72 -25.16 3.20
N GLY A 141 -11.42 -25.08 4.33
CA GLY A 141 -11.03 -25.70 5.58
C GLY A 141 -9.89 -24.97 6.31
N ASP A 142 -9.46 -23.82 5.79
CA ASP A 142 -8.36 -23.04 6.33
C ASP A 142 -8.82 -21.78 7.08
N THR A 143 -8.02 -21.31 7.99
CA THR A 143 -8.13 -19.98 8.62
C THR A 143 -7.55 -18.90 7.68
N TYR A 144 -7.70 -17.63 8.05
CA TYR A 144 -7.16 -16.53 7.24
C TYR A 144 -5.65 -16.65 7.03
N CYS A 145 -5.20 -16.62 5.78
CA CYS A 145 -3.83 -16.90 5.34
C CYS A 145 -3.31 -18.30 5.74
N GLY A 146 -4.15 -19.25 6.10
CA GLY A 146 -3.72 -20.56 6.63
C GLY A 146 -3.09 -20.49 8.03
N LEU A 147 -3.24 -19.36 8.75
CA LEU A 147 -2.65 -19.14 10.07
C LEU A 147 -3.73 -19.14 11.14
N SER A 148 -3.52 -19.90 12.23
CA SER A 148 -4.36 -19.89 13.42
C SER A 148 -3.77 -19.03 14.56
N GLY A 149 -4.56 -18.78 15.59
CA GLY A 149 -4.11 -18.08 16.80
C GLY A 149 -3.86 -16.58 16.57
N TRP A 150 -4.71 -15.93 15.77
CA TRP A 150 -4.74 -14.48 15.66
C TRP A 150 -5.18 -13.83 16.96
N ILE A 151 -4.39 -12.92 17.48
CA ILE A 151 -4.62 -12.23 18.76
C ILE A 151 -4.73 -10.73 18.49
N LEU A 152 -5.70 -10.09 19.13
CA LEU A 152 -5.88 -8.63 19.09
C LEU A 152 -4.58 -7.90 19.42
N GLY A 153 -4.20 -6.96 18.57
CA GLY A 153 -3.00 -6.12 18.73
C GLY A 153 -1.69 -6.84 18.49
N THR A 154 -1.71 -8.08 17.99
CA THR A 154 -0.48 -8.85 17.73
C THR A 154 -0.25 -9.00 16.23
N GLU A 155 0.91 -8.51 15.78
CA GLU A 155 1.36 -8.62 14.38
C GLU A 155 1.74 -10.05 14.05
N LYS A 156 1.32 -10.55 12.88
CA LYS A 156 1.74 -11.83 12.32
C LYS A 156 2.22 -11.66 10.89
N SER A 157 3.37 -12.28 10.58
CA SER A 157 3.88 -12.33 9.22
C SER A 157 2.99 -13.21 8.33
N VAL A 158 2.71 -12.70 7.14
CA VAL A 158 1.97 -13.38 6.07
C VAL A 158 2.76 -13.36 4.74
N ALA A 159 4.05 -13.06 4.80
CA ALA A 159 4.92 -13.08 3.63
C ALA A 159 4.93 -14.46 2.97
N GLY A 160 4.71 -14.51 1.65
CA GLY A 160 4.61 -15.74 0.88
C GLY A 160 3.29 -16.51 1.05
N LEU A 161 2.37 -16.06 1.89
CA LEU A 161 1.09 -16.75 2.13
C LEU A 161 -0.04 -16.18 1.27
N THR A 162 -1.00 -17.04 0.95
CA THR A 162 -2.24 -16.65 0.28
C THR A 162 -3.29 -16.27 1.31
N CYS A 163 -3.77 -15.02 1.24
CA CYS A 163 -4.78 -14.46 2.11
C CYS A 163 -6.02 -14.14 1.28
N GLY A 164 -7.05 -14.95 1.39
CA GLY A 164 -8.22 -14.85 0.51
C GLY A 164 -7.83 -15.14 -0.95
N SER A 165 -8.00 -14.18 -1.85
CA SER A 165 -7.66 -14.32 -3.28
C SER A 165 -6.27 -13.79 -3.64
N ILE A 166 -5.51 -13.27 -2.69
CA ILE A 166 -4.22 -12.62 -2.93
C ILE A 166 -3.08 -13.42 -2.30
N THR A 167 -2.08 -13.74 -3.09
CA THR A 167 -0.81 -14.28 -2.60
C THR A 167 0.15 -13.13 -2.35
N ASN A 168 0.62 -13.01 -1.12
CA ASN A 168 1.63 -12.03 -0.74
C ASN A 168 3.00 -12.44 -1.28
N ASN A 169 3.82 -11.45 -1.61
CA ASN A 169 5.22 -11.70 -1.95
C ASN A 169 5.95 -12.38 -0.79
N ALA A 170 6.92 -13.22 -1.11
CA ALA A 170 7.79 -13.84 -0.11
C ALA A 170 8.87 -12.87 0.39
N VAL A 171 9.48 -13.22 1.53
CA VAL A 171 10.71 -12.53 1.99
C VAL A 171 11.80 -12.70 0.93
N SER A 172 12.56 -11.65 0.68
CA SER A 172 13.59 -11.49 -0.34
C SER A 172 13.07 -11.32 -1.78
N ASP A 173 11.78 -11.37 -2.02
CA ASP A 173 11.24 -10.97 -3.33
C ASP A 173 11.57 -9.51 -3.62
N THR A 174 11.81 -9.22 -4.89
CA THR A 174 12.00 -7.84 -5.34
C THR A 174 10.68 -7.12 -5.43
N HIS A 175 10.57 -5.99 -4.73
CA HIS A 175 9.52 -5.02 -4.92
C HIS A 175 9.97 -3.98 -5.95
N SER A 176 9.20 -3.79 -7.02
CA SER A 176 9.45 -2.78 -8.04
C SER A 176 8.32 -1.75 -8.03
N ASP A 177 8.66 -0.49 -7.99
CA ASP A 177 7.71 0.61 -7.99
C ASP A 177 8.25 1.80 -8.78
N ILE A 178 7.42 2.82 -8.94
CA ILE A 178 7.80 4.13 -9.46
C ILE A 178 7.42 5.19 -8.43
N ILE A 179 8.23 6.23 -8.33
CA ILE A 179 8.01 7.33 -7.40
C ILE A 179 8.14 8.68 -8.13
N GLN A 180 7.26 9.59 -7.82
CA GLN A 180 7.32 11.00 -8.22
C GLN A 180 7.34 11.86 -6.96
N MET A 181 8.11 12.93 -6.99
CA MET A 181 8.08 14.01 -6.00
C MET A 181 7.75 15.30 -6.73
N ASN A 182 6.87 16.12 -6.18
CA ASN A 182 6.57 17.43 -6.75
C ASN A 182 7.78 18.37 -6.65
N SER A 183 7.79 19.45 -7.46
CA SER A 183 8.87 20.43 -7.51
C SER A 183 9.18 21.08 -6.16
N GLU A 184 8.15 21.27 -5.35
CA GLU A 184 8.24 21.89 -4.01
C GLU A 184 8.70 20.90 -2.93
N LYS A 185 8.82 19.62 -3.24
CA LYS A 185 9.22 18.53 -2.32
C LYS A 185 8.28 18.36 -1.13
N THR A 186 7.01 18.67 -1.31
CA THR A 186 5.98 18.62 -0.26
C THR A 186 5.15 17.36 -0.27
N PHE A 187 5.08 16.68 -1.42
CA PHE A 187 4.41 15.37 -1.52
C PHE A 187 5.13 14.43 -2.49
N ILE A 188 4.87 13.14 -2.31
CA ILE A 188 5.24 12.08 -3.24
C ILE A 188 4.01 11.33 -3.72
N ARG A 189 4.11 10.69 -4.89
CA ARG A 189 3.16 9.70 -5.44
C ARG A 189 3.90 8.43 -5.76
N LEU A 190 3.23 7.29 -5.56
CA LEU A 190 3.73 5.97 -5.90
C LEU A 190 3.03 5.41 -7.14
N GLY A 191 3.55 4.32 -7.68
CA GLY A 191 3.04 3.67 -8.87
C GLY A 191 1.72 2.93 -8.64
N ASN A 192 0.87 2.92 -9.66
CA ASN A 192 -0.34 2.12 -9.68
C ASN A 192 0.00 0.68 -10.10
N ILE A 193 0.09 -0.22 -9.12
CA ILE A 193 0.48 -1.63 -9.32
C ILE A 193 -0.50 -2.41 -10.21
N THR A 194 -1.74 -1.95 -10.37
CA THR A 194 -2.73 -2.61 -11.26
C THR A 194 -2.35 -2.49 -12.72
N ASN A 195 -1.47 -1.55 -13.07
CA ASN A 195 -1.00 -1.26 -14.42
C ASN A 195 0.50 -1.57 -14.60
N ALA A 196 0.98 -2.66 -14.01
CA ALA A 196 2.38 -3.05 -14.13
C ALA A 196 2.78 -3.34 -15.60
N ALA A 197 3.97 -2.90 -15.98
CA ALA A 197 4.58 -3.29 -17.24
C ALA A 197 5.12 -4.74 -17.16
N SER A 198 5.47 -5.34 -18.31
CA SER A 198 6.19 -6.62 -18.37
C SER A 198 7.54 -6.60 -17.62
N THR A 199 8.06 -5.42 -17.33
CA THR A 199 9.28 -5.19 -16.53
C THR A 199 9.01 -5.23 -15.00
N GLY A 200 7.77 -5.46 -14.56
CA GLY A 200 7.39 -5.43 -13.15
C GLY A 200 7.12 -4.05 -12.57
N TYR A 201 7.44 -2.98 -13.30
CA TYR A 201 7.19 -1.60 -12.83
C TYR A 201 5.78 -1.12 -13.20
N PRO A 202 5.10 -0.36 -12.34
CA PRO A 202 3.87 0.34 -12.69
C PRO A 202 4.08 1.27 -13.90
N LYS A 203 3.04 1.43 -14.73
CA LYS A 203 3.06 2.33 -15.91
C LYS A 203 2.53 3.72 -15.60
N THR A 204 1.75 3.85 -14.56
CA THR A 204 1.09 5.09 -14.15
C THR A 204 1.27 5.31 -12.66
N LEU A 205 1.12 6.54 -12.20
CA LEU A 205 1.07 6.88 -10.78
C LEU A 205 -0.34 6.72 -10.23
N TYR A 206 -0.45 6.44 -8.93
CA TYR A 206 -1.69 6.66 -8.20
C TYR A 206 -1.98 8.16 -8.10
N THR A 207 -3.25 8.49 -7.96
CA THR A 207 -3.70 9.87 -7.65
C THR A 207 -3.45 10.23 -6.19
N GLN A 208 -3.23 9.23 -5.33
CA GLN A 208 -2.97 9.42 -3.91
C GLN A 208 -1.62 10.11 -3.70
N GLU A 209 -1.63 11.16 -2.91
CA GLU A 209 -0.47 11.93 -2.50
C GLU A 209 -0.13 11.65 -1.04
N TYR A 210 1.16 11.55 -0.75
CA TYR A 210 1.70 11.37 0.58
C TYR A 210 2.47 12.62 0.96
N TYR A 211 2.11 13.24 2.06
CA TYR A 211 2.68 14.50 2.55
C TYR A 211 3.62 14.24 3.72
N LYS A 212 4.70 15.03 3.79
CA LYS A 212 5.70 14.96 4.85
C LYS A 212 5.31 15.82 6.05
#